data_e3c402b1118f3c15e8a1cdf67dd85659
#
_entry.id   e3c402b1118f3c15e8a1cdf67dd85659
#
_cell.length_a   1.000
_cell.length_b   1.000
_cell.length_c   1.000
_cell.angle_alpha   90.00
_cell.angle_beta   90.00
_cell.angle_gamma   90.00
#
_symmetry.space_group_name_H-M   'P 1'
#
loop_
_entity.id
_entity.type
_entity.pdbx_description
1 polymer ?
#
loop_
_entity_poly.entity_id
_entity_poly.type
_entity_poly.pdbx_seq_one_letter_code
_entity_poly.pdbx_strand_id
1 'polypeptide(L)'
;MKYTIYTDGAYSKQHDEGAFAYVILNGENTEVERKAYKITKETNNRAELKAIIAAVNRLPDDATEVCIFSDSQYALNTLSGKWNRSCNLDLFVVWDKVLEKKHVKLVYNWVKGHNGNVYNEICDQLCNEVLGYDANAEFEKYKKKSNVVTEDFAWAIYNFINNWKAGNYGTISLQEALNKDFDY
;
A
#
# COMPACT_ATOMS: atom_id res chain seq x y z
N MET A 1 -7.99 -22.26 -4.96
CA MET A 1 -6.60 -21.96 -4.56
C MET A 1 -6.54 -20.93 -3.44
N LYS A 2 -5.38 -20.82 -2.73
CA LYS A 2 -5.14 -19.75 -1.73
C LYS A 2 -4.49 -18.54 -2.38
N TYR A 3 -4.86 -17.36 -1.93
CA TYR A 3 -4.29 -16.09 -2.37
C TYR A 3 -3.94 -15.20 -1.17
N THR A 4 -3.01 -14.29 -1.37
CA THR A 4 -2.66 -13.25 -0.41
C THR A 4 -2.84 -11.89 -1.07
N ILE A 5 -3.49 -10.96 -0.39
CA ILE A 5 -3.74 -9.59 -0.86
C ILE A 5 -3.07 -8.63 0.11
N TYR A 6 -2.35 -7.67 -0.43
CA TYR A 6 -1.87 -6.49 0.28
C TYR A 6 -2.57 -5.26 -0.29
N THR A 7 -2.96 -4.33 0.58
CA THR A 7 -3.70 -3.14 0.18
C THR A 7 -3.24 -1.91 0.93
N ASP A 8 -3.36 -0.77 0.27
CA ASP A 8 -3.17 0.55 0.87
C ASP A 8 -4.08 1.57 0.19
N GLY A 9 -4.42 2.64 0.92
CA GLY A 9 -5.22 3.74 0.43
C GLY A 9 -4.89 5.05 1.10
N ALA A 10 -4.69 6.10 0.31
CA ALA A 10 -4.37 7.44 0.79
C ALA A 10 -5.27 8.49 0.16
N TYR A 11 -5.61 9.54 0.92
CA TYR A 11 -6.38 10.66 0.43
C TYR A 11 -5.99 11.98 1.09
N SER A 12 -5.70 12.98 0.28
CA SER A 12 -5.40 14.34 0.71
C SER A 12 -6.60 15.26 0.54
N LYS A 13 -7.20 15.71 1.63
CA LYS A 13 -8.28 16.72 1.59
C LYS A 13 -7.82 18.06 1.01
N GLN A 14 -6.56 18.41 1.18
CA GLN A 14 -6.00 19.67 0.69
C GLN A 14 -5.97 19.72 -0.83
N HIS A 15 -5.71 18.59 -1.48
CA HIS A 15 -5.62 18.50 -2.94
C HIS A 15 -6.86 17.90 -3.58
N ASP A 16 -7.82 17.42 -2.77
CA ASP A 16 -9.01 16.68 -3.21
C ASP A 16 -8.67 15.48 -4.12
N GLU A 17 -7.55 14.85 -3.82
CA GLU A 17 -7.00 13.73 -4.57
C GLU A 17 -6.56 12.62 -3.62
N GLY A 18 -6.66 11.40 -4.11
CA GLY A 18 -6.19 10.21 -3.42
C GLY A 18 -5.95 9.07 -4.38
N ALA A 19 -5.49 7.98 -3.84
CA ALA A 19 -5.30 6.72 -4.56
C ALA A 19 -5.58 5.54 -3.66
N PHE A 20 -5.82 4.40 -4.26
CA PHE A 20 -5.77 3.12 -3.59
C PHE A 20 -5.06 2.10 -4.47
N ALA A 21 -4.38 1.16 -3.84
CA ALA A 21 -3.62 0.15 -4.54
C ALA A 21 -3.78 -1.23 -3.89
N TYR A 22 -3.50 -2.25 -4.67
CA TYR A 22 -3.40 -3.62 -4.18
C TYR A 22 -2.34 -4.42 -4.94
N VAL A 23 -1.85 -5.45 -4.25
CA VAL A 23 -1.02 -6.52 -4.81
C VAL A 23 -1.67 -7.86 -4.46
N ILE A 24 -1.80 -8.75 -5.43
CA ILE A 24 -2.34 -10.10 -5.27
C ILE A 24 -1.23 -11.10 -5.54
N LEU A 25 -1.00 -12.01 -4.58
CA LEU A 25 -0.08 -13.13 -4.69
C LEU A 25 -0.87 -14.44 -4.73
N ASN A 26 -0.38 -15.42 -5.48
CA ASN A 26 -0.89 -16.79 -5.45
C ASN A 26 -0.37 -17.58 -4.24
N GLY A 27 -0.77 -18.83 -4.09
CA GLY A 27 -0.38 -19.70 -2.98
C GLY A 27 1.14 -20.01 -2.90
N GLU A 28 1.89 -19.71 -3.94
CA GLU A 28 3.35 -19.86 -4.02
C GLU A 28 4.07 -18.52 -3.73
N ASN A 29 3.34 -17.50 -3.25
CA ASN A 29 3.81 -16.13 -3.06
C ASN A 29 4.33 -15.45 -4.33
N THR A 30 3.88 -15.90 -5.49
CA THR A 30 4.16 -15.25 -6.77
C THR A 30 3.11 -14.18 -7.03
N GLU A 31 3.55 -12.99 -7.40
CA GLU A 31 2.65 -11.90 -7.75
C GLU A 31 1.90 -12.23 -9.05
N VAL A 32 0.58 -12.13 -9.00
CA VAL A 32 -0.30 -12.37 -10.14
C VAL A 32 -0.96 -11.10 -10.66
N GLU A 33 -1.15 -10.11 -9.81
CA GLU A 33 -1.66 -8.79 -10.21
C GLU A 33 -1.25 -7.72 -9.20
N ARG A 34 -0.89 -6.52 -9.67
CA ARG A 34 -0.85 -5.28 -8.90
C ARG A 34 -1.55 -4.17 -9.64
N LYS A 35 -2.19 -3.26 -8.91
CA LYS A 35 -2.88 -2.14 -9.54
C LYS A 35 -3.08 -0.99 -8.57
N ALA A 36 -3.07 0.23 -9.11
CA ALA A 36 -3.45 1.45 -8.39
C ALA A 36 -4.47 2.26 -9.18
N TYR A 37 -5.29 3.02 -8.46
CA TYR A 37 -6.33 3.86 -9.02
C TYR A 37 -6.33 5.22 -8.35
N LYS A 38 -6.32 6.29 -9.15
CA LYS A 38 -6.55 7.65 -8.66
C LYS A 38 -8.03 7.85 -8.34
N ILE A 39 -8.29 8.56 -7.24
CA ILE A 39 -9.65 8.92 -6.79
C ILE A 39 -9.72 10.39 -6.40
N THR A 40 -10.92 10.95 -6.46
CA THR A 40 -11.20 12.34 -6.06
C THR A 40 -12.50 12.40 -5.27
N LYS A 41 -12.71 13.43 -4.46
CA LYS A 41 -13.93 13.64 -3.66
C LYS A 41 -14.26 12.47 -2.73
N GLU A 42 -13.24 11.94 -2.07
CA GLU A 42 -13.33 10.76 -1.22
C GLU A 42 -12.80 11.05 0.20
N THR A 43 -12.53 10.02 0.95
CA THR A 43 -11.84 10.09 2.26
C THR A 43 -10.80 8.97 2.35
N ASN A 44 -9.86 9.09 3.28
CA ASN A 44 -8.86 8.04 3.52
C ASN A 44 -9.52 6.69 3.78
N ASN A 45 -10.51 6.64 4.68
CA ASN A 45 -11.23 5.40 4.98
C ASN A 45 -11.90 4.78 3.75
N ARG A 46 -12.41 5.61 2.82
CA ARG A 46 -13.02 5.11 1.57
C ARG A 46 -11.96 4.58 0.61
N ALA A 47 -10.80 5.21 0.52
CA ALA A 47 -9.67 4.70 -0.26
C ALA A 47 -9.26 3.31 0.21
N GLU A 48 -9.08 3.13 1.52
CA GLU A 48 -8.74 1.85 2.15
C GLU A 48 -9.80 0.75 1.90
N LEU A 49 -11.08 1.07 2.07
CA LEU A 49 -12.17 0.14 1.76
C LEU A 49 -12.15 -0.26 0.28
N LYS A 50 -11.99 0.71 -0.63
CA LYS A 50 -11.94 0.47 -2.07
C LYS A 50 -10.78 -0.43 -2.47
N ALA A 51 -9.61 -0.28 -1.84
CA ALA A 51 -8.46 -1.12 -2.10
C ALA A 51 -8.77 -2.60 -1.84
N ILE A 52 -9.35 -2.93 -0.69
CA ILE A 52 -9.71 -4.31 -0.34
C ILE A 52 -10.84 -4.83 -1.24
N ILE A 53 -11.90 -4.05 -1.45
CA ILE A 53 -13.04 -4.45 -2.28
C ILE A 53 -12.59 -4.73 -3.72
N ALA A 54 -11.76 -3.85 -4.29
CA ALA A 54 -11.24 -4.01 -5.64
C ALA A 54 -10.36 -5.27 -5.76
N ALA A 55 -9.45 -5.49 -4.81
CA ALA A 55 -8.58 -6.64 -4.81
C ALA A 55 -9.35 -7.97 -4.73
N VAL A 56 -10.33 -8.08 -3.81
CA VAL A 56 -11.14 -9.29 -3.67
C VAL A 56 -12.02 -9.52 -4.91
N ASN A 57 -12.56 -8.47 -5.52
CA ASN A 57 -13.33 -8.58 -6.77
C ASN A 57 -12.47 -9.08 -7.94
N ARG A 58 -11.17 -8.83 -7.94
CA ARG A 58 -10.22 -9.25 -8.99
C ARG A 58 -9.71 -10.68 -8.84
N LEU A 59 -9.93 -11.31 -7.70
CA LEU A 59 -9.49 -12.69 -7.49
C LEU A 59 -10.02 -13.61 -8.59
N PRO A 60 -9.20 -14.57 -9.04
CA PRO A 60 -9.65 -15.64 -9.93
C PRO A 60 -10.80 -16.44 -9.33
N ASP A 61 -11.60 -17.07 -10.18
CA ASP A 61 -12.80 -17.81 -9.73
C ASP A 61 -12.46 -19.12 -8.99
N ASP A 62 -11.23 -19.57 -9.06
CA ASP A 62 -10.72 -20.72 -8.30
C ASP A 62 -10.21 -20.37 -6.89
N ALA A 63 -10.30 -19.10 -6.49
CA ALA A 63 -9.95 -18.67 -5.14
C ALA A 63 -10.89 -19.29 -4.10
N THR A 64 -10.33 -19.97 -3.10
CA THR A 64 -11.07 -20.61 -2.01
C THR A 64 -10.78 -19.99 -0.65
N GLU A 65 -9.57 -19.47 -0.45
CA GLU A 65 -9.15 -18.80 0.77
C GLU A 65 -8.24 -17.62 0.43
N VAL A 66 -8.44 -16.49 1.12
CA VAL A 66 -7.65 -15.27 0.92
C VAL A 66 -7.21 -14.68 2.24
N CYS A 67 -5.91 -14.44 2.38
CA CYS A 67 -5.33 -13.65 3.44
C CYS A 67 -5.23 -12.18 3.00
N ILE A 68 -5.91 -11.28 3.68
CA ILE A 68 -5.91 -9.84 3.42
C ILE A 68 -4.98 -9.17 4.44
N PHE A 69 -4.02 -8.39 3.96
CA PHE A 69 -3.11 -7.57 4.76
C PHE A 69 -3.34 -6.10 4.45
N SER A 70 -3.61 -5.30 5.48
CA SER A 70 -3.80 -3.85 5.40
C SER A 70 -3.38 -3.22 6.73
N ASP A 71 -2.94 -1.97 6.70
CA ASP A 71 -2.67 -1.19 7.90
C ASP A 71 -3.91 -0.41 8.38
N SER A 72 -5.01 -0.44 7.62
CA SER A 72 -6.28 0.14 7.99
C SER A 72 -7.08 -0.76 8.94
N GLN A 73 -6.97 -0.51 10.23
CA GLN A 73 -7.84 -1.18 11.21
C GLN A 73 -9.32 -0.94 10.96
N TYR A 74 -9.68 0.27 10.48
CA TYR A 74 -11.05 0.59 10.12
C TYR A 74 -11.57 -0.33 9.02
N ALA A 75 -10.86 -0.43 7.91
CA ALA A 75 -11.29 -1.25 6.78
C ALA A 75 -11.39 -2.74 7.18
N LEU A 76 -10.36 -3.29 7.80
CA LEU A 76 -10.35 -4.70 8.22
C LEU A 76 -11.49 -5.04 9.20
N ASN A 77 -11.72 -4.21 10.22
CA ASN A 77 -12.72 -4.51 11.26
C ASN A 77 -14.15 -4.29 10.76
N THR A 78 -14.41 -3.31 9.89
CA THR A 78 -15.76 -3.10 9.34
C THR A 78 -16.10 -4.13 8.26
N LEU A 79 -15.16 -4.53 7.40
CA LEU A 79 -15.39 -5.56 6.39
C LEU A 79 -15.52 -6.96 7.00
N SER A 80 -14.80 -7.25 8.09
CA SER A 80 -14.93 -8.51 8.82
C SER A 80 -16.17 -8.58 9.73
N GLY A 81 -16.91 -7.49 9.89
CA GLY A 81 -18.08 -7.42 10.77
C GLY A 81 -17.77 -7.29 12.26
N LYS A 82 -16.49 -7.09 12.65
CA LYS A 82 -16.10 -6.81 14.04
C LYS A 82 -16.57 -5.44 14.52
N TRP A 83 -16.63 -4.46 13.61
CA TRP A 83 -17.14 -3.12 13.87
C TRP A 83 -18.42 -2.87 13.09
N ASN A 84 -19.32 -2.06 13.68
CA ASN A 84 -20.56 -1.69 13.03
C ASN A 84 -20.33 -0.82 11.80
N ARG A 85 -21.07 -1.09 10.74
CA ARG A 85 -21.09 -0.33 9.49
C ARG A 85 -22.01 0.88 9.64
N SER A 86 -21.51 1.99 10.16
CA SER A 86 -22.30 3.22 10.40
C SER A 86 -22.16 4.30 9.33
N CYS A 87 -21.12 4.24 8.49
CA CYS A 87 -20.88 5.16 7.38
C CYS A 87 -20.31 4.37 6.18
N ASN A 88 -20.18 5.02 5.01
CA ASN A 88 -19.72 4.38 3.78
C ASN A 88 -20.61 3.18 3.34
N LEU A 89 -21.91 3.24 3.61
CA LEU A 89 -22.85 2.14 3.38
C LEU A 89 -22.91 1.69 1.92
N ASP A 90 -22.71 2.62 0.98
CA ASP A 90 -22.58 2.34 -0.44
C ASP A 90 -21.46 1.34 -0.77
N LEU A 91 -20.30 1.47 -0.14
CA LEU A 91 -19.19 0.56 -0.31
C LEU A 91 -19.46 -0.82 0.32
N PHE A 92 -20.19 -0.87 1.43
CA PHE A 92 -20.57 -2.15 2.04
C PHE A 92 -21.61 -2.91 1.20
N VAL A 93 -22.52 -2.21 0.52
CA VAL A 93 -23.40 -2.85 -0.48
C VAL A 93 -22.59 -3.48 -1.63
N VAL A 94 -21.54 -2.80 -2.10
CA VAL A 94 -20.64 -3.36 -3.11
C VAL A 94 -19.88 -4.56 -2.55
N TRP A 95 -19.37 -4.45 -1.32
CA TRP A 95 -18.67 -5.54 -0.64
C TRP A 95 -19.52 -6.81 -0.52
N ASP A 96 -20.74 -6.68 -0.06
CA ASP A 96 -21.64 -7.82 0.12
C ASP A 96 -21.91 -8.53 -1.22
N LYS A 97 -22.09 -7.78 -2.32
CA LYS A 97 -22.21 -8.33 -3.68
C LYS A 97 -20.93 -9.04 -4.16
N VAL A 98 -19.75 -8.50 -3.80
CA VAL A 98 -18.48 -9.14 -4.14
C VAL A 98 -18.36 -10.48 -3.42
N LEU A 99 -18.74 -10.55 -2.14
CA LEU A 99 -18.72 -11.80 -1.37
C LEU A 99 -19.73 -12.84 -1.91
N GLU A 100 -20.93 -12.41 -2.26
CA GLU A 100 -21.93 -13.28 -2.88
C GLU A 100 -21.40 -13.90 -4.19
N LYS A 101 -20.63 -13.14 -4.98
CA LYS A 101 -20.04 -13.64 -6.22
C LYS A 101 -18.84 -14.55 -6.01
N LYS A 102 -17.97 -14.22 -5.05
CA LYS A 102 -16.65 -14.87 -4.93
C LYS A 102 -16.67 -16.15 -4.07
N HIS A 103 -17.60 -16.27 -3.11
CA HIS A 103 -17.73 -17.45 -2.23
C HIS A 103 -16.40 -17.87 -1.58
N VAL A 104 -15.58 -16.91 -1.17
CA VAL A 104 -14.22 -17.12 -0.67
C VAL A 104 -14.15 -16.94 0.83
N LYS A 105 -13.35 -17.79 1.51
CA LYS A 105 -13.03 -17.61 2.93
C LYS A 105 -11.99 -16.51 3.09
N LEU A 106 -12.30 -15.48 3.89
CA LEU A 106 -11.43 -14.34 4.15
C LEU A 106 -10.77 -14.43 5.52
N VAL A 107 -9.46 -14.16 5.55
CA VAL A 107 -8.65 -14.02 6.76
C VAL A 107 -8.07 -12.62 6.77
N TYR A 108 -8.38 -11.85 7.81
CA TYR A 108 -7.98 -10.44 7.92
C TYR A 108 -6.78 -10.30 8.84
N ASN A 109 -5.72 -9.67 8.34
CA ASN A 109 -4.46 -9.46 9.04
C ASN A 109 -4.12 -7.97 9.03
N TRP A 110 -3.97 -7.40 10.21
CA TRP A 110 -3.46 -6.05 10.35
C TRP A 110 -1.93 -6.06 10.28
N VAL A 111 -1.38 -5.13 9.52
CA VAL A 111 0.06 -4.83 9.49
C VAL A 111 0.28 -3.39 9.95
N LYS A 112 1.42 -3.12 10.53
CA LYS A 112 1.79 -1.75 10.85
C LYS A 112 2.30 -1.06 9.58
N GLY A 113 1.66 0.04 9.20
CA GLY A 113 2.10 0.86 8.07
C GLY A 113 3.55 1.34 8.22
N HIS A 114 4.27 1.46 7.12
CA HIS A 114 5.67 1.92 7.05
C HIS A 114 6.62 1.19 8.02
N ASN A 115 6.48 -0.12 8.16
CA ASN A 115 7.23 -0.94 9.13
C ASN A 115 7.88 -2.18 8.49
N GLY A 116 8.36 -2.06 7.25
CA GLY A 116 9.13 -3.10 6.58
C GLY A 116 8.30 -4.24 5.97
N ASN A 117 6.97 -4.11 5.88
CA ASN A 117 6.18 -5.05 5.10
C ASN A 117 6.28 -4.69 3.61
N VAL A 118 7.10 -5.45 2.87
CA VAL A 118 7.47 -5.16 1.48
C VAL A 118 6.25 -4.90 0.58
N TYR A 119 5.21 -5.72 0.66
CA TYR A 119 4.05 -5.56 -0.23
C TYR A 119 3.10 -4.45 0.19
N ASN A 120 3.01 -4.11 1.48
CA ASN A 120 2.29 -2.92 1.93
C ASN A 120 3.00 -1.66 1.44
N GLU A 121 4.33 -1.62 1.52
CA GLU A 121 5.14 -0.51 1.01
C GLU A 121 5.07 -0.38 -0.52
N ILE A 122 4.97 -1.50 -1.23
CA ILE A 122 4.70 -1.48 -2.68
C ILE A 122 3.31 -0.85 -2.95
N CYS A 123 2.28 -1.15 -2.17
CA CYS A 123 0.97 -0.53 -2.34
C CYS A 123 1.02 0.98 -2.10
N ASP A 124 1.70 1.44 -1.03
CA ASP A 124 1.94 2.88 -0.77
C ASP A 124 2.68 3.55 -1.94
N GLN A 125 3.75 2.92 -2.44
CA GLN A 125 4.48 3.42 -3.60
C GLN A 125 3.59 3.53 -4.84
N LEU A 126 2.76 2.52 -5.14
CA LEU A 126 1.83 2.54 -6.26
C LEU A 126 0.79 3.67 -6.13
N CYS A 127 0.31 3.97 -4.92
CA CYS A 127 -0.56 5.11 -4.66
C CYS A 127 0.16 6.43 -4.97
N ASN A 128 1.42 6.58 -4.54
CA ASN A 128 2.22 7.77 -4.80
C ASN A 128 2.51 7.95 -6.30
N GLU A 129 2.85 6.88 -7.01
CA GLU A 129 3.10 6.91 -8.46
C GLU A 129 1.87 7.38 -9.26
N VAL A 130 0.69 6.85 -8.95
CA VAL A 130 -0.55 7.20 -9.68
C VAL A 130 -1.01 8.63 -9.38
N LEU A 131 -0.61 9.19 -8.23
CA LEU A 131 -0.84 10.58 -7.87
C LEU A 131 0.18 11.54 -8.50
N GLY A 132 1.24 11.01 -9.12
CA GLY A 132 2.33 11.80 -9.67
C GLY A 132 3.27 12.35 -8.58
N TYR A 133 3.22 11.80 -7.37
CA TYR A 133 4.22 12.08 -6.35
C TYR A 133 5.49 11.30 -6.70
N ASP A 134 6.35 11.95 -7.46
CA ASP A 134 7.69 11.46 -7.72
C ASP A 134 8.54 11.71 -6.47
N ALA A 135 9.07 10.64 -5.87
CA ALA A 135 10.04 10.74 -4.78
C ALA A 135 11.24 11.61 -5.17
N ASN A 136 11.58 11.66 -6.45
CA ASN A 136 12.61 12.55 -6.99
C ASN A 136 12.17 14.01 -6.98
N ALA A 137 10.90 14.32 -7.27
CA ALA A 137 10.37 15.69 -7.22
C ALA A 137 10.29 16.23 -5.79
N GLU A 138 9.92 15.40 -4.82
CA GLU A 138 9.98 15.76 -3.40
C GLU A 138 11.42 15.97 -2.94
N PHE A 139 12.34 15.11 -3.33
CA PHE A 139 13.77 15.26 -3.03
C PHE A 139 14.33 16.55 -3.61
N GLU A 140 14.05 16.91 -4.87
CA GLU A 140 14.45 18.17 -5.48
C GLU A 140 13.84 19.40 -4.78
N LYS A 141 12.63 19.26 -4.22
CA LYS A 141 12.00 20.31 -3.41
C LYS A 141 12.69 20.50 -2.06
N TYR A 142 13.15 19.41 -1.43
CA TYR A 142 13.98 19.48 -0.21
C TYR A 142 15.38 20.01 -0.50
N LYS A 143 16.00 19.61 -1.59
CA LYS A 143 17.31 20.11 -2.07
C LYS A 143 17.28 21.63 -2.26
N LYS A 144 16.21 22.17 -2.85
CA LYS A 144 16.03 23.63 -3.01
C LYS A 144 15.78 24.40 -1.71
N LYS A 145 15.28 23.75 -0.66
CA LYS A 145 15.00 24.36 0.65
C LYS A 145 16.19 24.33 1.61
N SER A 146 17.10 23.37 1.46
CA SER A 146 18.26 23.22 2.34
C SER A 146 19.52 23.76 1.63
N ASN A 147 19.92 24.98 1.97
CA ASN A 147 21.23 25.53 1.59
C ASN A 147 22.43 24.79 2.22
N VAL A 148 22.25 23.60 2.77
CA VAL A 148 23.24 22.90 3.63
C VAL A 148 23.62 21.52 3.10
N VAL A 149 22.90 20.96 2.14
CA VAL A 149 23.22 19.61 1.60
C VAL A 149 24.09 19.75 0.36
N THR A 150 25.34 19.29 0.42
CA THR A 150 26.22 19.22 -0.76
C THR A 150 25.62 18.25 -1.79
N GLU A 151 25.91 18.49 -3.06
CA GLU A 151 25.42 17.60 -4.17
C GLU A 151 25.84 16.15 -3.95
N ASP A 152 27.06 15.93 -3.43
CA ASP A 152 27.58 14.60 -3.14
C ASP A 152 26.79 13.86 -2.07
N PHE A 153 26.39 14.55 -1.01
CA PHE A 153 25.58 13.95 0.07
C PHE A 153 24.17 13.65 -0.39
N ALA A 154 23.58 14.55 -1.19
CA ALA A 154 22.28 14.34 -1.79
C ALA A 154 22.26 13.14 -2.74
N TRP A 155 23.32 12.98 -3.54
CA TRP A 155 23.49 11.86 -4.46
C TRP A 155 23.74 10.54 -3.72
N ALA A 156 24.49 10.56 -2.63
CA ALA A 156 24.73 9.41 -1.78
C ALA A 156 23.42 8.89 -1.15
N ILE A 157 22.58 9.79 -0.60
CA ILE A 157 21.26 9.44 -0.07
C ILE A 157 20.34 8.88 -1.16
N TYR A 158 20.33 9.48 -2.34
CA TYR A 158 19.55 9.00 -3.47
C TYR A 158 19.93 7.56 -3.87
N ASN A 159 21.21 7.28 -4.02
CA ASN A 159 21.69 5.95 -4.36
C ASN A 159 21.43 4.95 -3.25
N PHE A 160 21.59 5.36 -2.00
CA PHE A 160 21.26 4.54 -0.83
C PHE A 160 19.79 4.13 -0.84
N ILE A 161 18.86 5.08 -1.01
CA ILE A 161 17.42 4.82 -1.06
C ILE A 161 17.08 3.86 -2.21
N ASN A 162 17.66 4.06 -3.38
CA ASN A 162 17.42 3.18 -4.54
C ASN A 162 17.98 1.77 -4.32
N ASN A 163 19.15 1.64 -3.74
CA ASN A 163 19.75 0.35 -3.41
C ASN A 163 18.97 -0.38 -2.31
N TRP A 164 18.47 0.35 -1.31
CA TRP A 164 17.63 -0.22 -0.27
C TRP A 164 16.28 -0.70 -0.85
N LYS A 165 15.63 0.13 -1.70
CA LYS A 165 14.41 -0.24 -2.43
C LYS A 165 14.61 -1.45 -3.35
N ALA A 166 15.77 -1.57 -3.98
CA ALA A 166 16.13 -2.72 -4.82
C ALA A 166 16.44 -3.99 -4.02
N GLY A 167 16.41 -3.94 -2.67
CA GLY A 167 16.70 -5.08 -1.80
C GLY A 167 18.17 -5.45 -1.71
N ASN A 168 19.08 -4.58 -2.18
CA ASN A 168 20.54 -4.85 -2.21
C ASN A 168 21.15 -4.95 -0.80
N TYR A 169 20.42 -4.53 0.24
CA TYR A 169 20.82 -4.65 1.65
C TYR A 169 20.16 -5.85 2.36
N GLY A 170 19.38 -6.65 1.65
CA GLY A 170 18.68 -7.80 2.21
C GLY A 170 17.58 -7.39 3.21
N THR A 171 17.51 -8.10 4.35
CA THR A 171 16.49 -7.88 5.40
C THR A 171 16.94 -6.95 6.52
N ILE A 172 18.04 -6.21 6.34
CA ILE A 172 18.55 -5.28 7.37
C ILE A 172 17.65 -4.06 7.50
N SER A 173 17.58 -3.49 8.70
CA SER A 173 16.84 -2.27 8.97
C SER A 173 17.46 -1.07 8.25
N LEU A 174 16.66 -0.01 8.03
CA LEU A 174 17.15 1.24 7.45
C LEU A 174 18.35 1.82 8.23
N GLN A 175 18.33 1.71 9.57
CA GLN A 175 19.41 2.20 10.42
C GLN A 175 20.71 1.39 10.25
N GLU A 176 20.61 0.06 10.12
CA GLU A 176 21.76 -0.79 9.85
C GLU A 176 22.32 -0.59 8.46
N ALA A 177 21.45 -0.35 7.47
CA ALA A 177 21.87 -0.04 6.11
C ALA A 177 22.57 1.33 6.03
N LEU A 178 22.04 2.35 6.72
CA LEU A 178 22.69 3.67 6.87
C LEU A 178 24.08 3.57 7.51
N ASN A 179 24.22 2.78 8.58
CA ASN A 179 25.50 2.59 9.26
C ASN A 179 26.53 1.86 8.39
N LYS A 180 26.08 1.09 7.41
CA LYS A 180 26.94 0.33 6.51
C LYS A 180 27.55 1.16 5.39
N ASP A 181 26.80 2.13 4.87
CA ASP A 181 27.22 2.99 3.74
C ASP A 181 27.82 4.34 4.20
N PHE A 182 27.57 4.73 5.44
CA PHE A 182 28.05 5.99 6.02
C PHE A 182 28.87 5.72 7.28
N ASP A 183 29.92 4.91 7.15
CA ASP A 183 30.93 4.73 8.21
C ASP A 183 31.68 6.07 8.42
N TYR A 184 31.31 6.78 9.51
CA TYR A 184 32.03 7.92 10.06
C TYR A 184 32.55 7.59 11.43
#